data_841974ef67e957913294ffcd77bedf3a
#
_entry.id   841974ef67e957913294ffcd77bedf3a
#
_cell.length_a   1.000
_cell.length_b   1.000
_cell.length_c   1.000
_cell.angle_alpha   90.00
_cell.angle_beta   90.00
_cell.angle_gamma   90.00
#
_symmetry.space_group_name_H-M   'P 1'
#
loop_
_entity.id
_entity.type
_entity.pdbx_description
1 polymer ?
#
loop_
_entity_poly.entity_id
_entity_poly.type
_entity_poly.pdbx_seq_one_letter_code
_entity_poly.pdbx_strand_id
1 'polypeptide(L)'
;LSGIGVVSIVSPLYISELAVAQYRGRLVSLYQLAVTVGFLGAYLVNYQLLAWAESGTQLSVDWLNKIFITEVWRGMLGMETLPAILFFIIIFFIPESPRWLIVRGKELKAVNILEKIYNSITEAKSQLNETKSVLTSETKSEWSLLMKPGIFKPVIIGVCIAILGQFMGVNAVLYYGPSIFENAGLSGGDSLFY
;
A
#
# COMPACT_ATOMS: atom_id res chain seq x y z
N LEU A 1 6.86 -0.04 -12.13
CA LEU A 1 6.13 -1.27 -11.71
C LEU A 1 6.85 -1.97 -10.54
N SER A 2 8.18 -2.16 -10.57
CA SER A 2 8.92 -2.84 -9.50
C SER A 2 8.79 -2.12 -8.15
N GLY A 3 8.83 -0.79 -8.11
CA GLY A 3 8.69 0.00 -6.89
C GLY A 3 7.33 -0.18 -6.20
N ILE A 4 6.24 -0.21 -6.97
CA ILE A 4 4.88 -0.43 -6.45
C ILE A 4 4.78 -1.82 -5.83
N GLY A 5 5.32 -2.86 -6.49
CA GLY A 5 5.33 -4.22 -5.96
C GLY A 5 6.07 -4.33 -4.62
N VAL A 6 7.22 -3.67 -4.49
CA VAL A 6 7.97 -3.63 -3.23
C VAL A 6 7.17 -2.94 -2.13
N VAL A 7 6.59 -1.77 -2.40
CA VAL A 7 5.79 -1.03 -1.41
C VAL A 7 4.57 -1.83 -0.97
N SER A 8 3.90 -2.53 -1.89
CA SER A 8 2.72 -3.35 -1.61
C SER A 8 3.00 -4.52 -0.66
N ILE A 9 4.24 -5.04 -0.67
CA ILE A 9 4.66 -6.11 0.25
C ILE A 9 5.19 -5.53 1.57
N VAL A 10 6.05 -4.51 1.48
CA VAL A 10 6.74 -3.94 2.64
C VAL A 10 5.78 -3.20 3.57
N SER A 11 4.77 -2.49 3.03
CA SER A 11 3.86 -1.70 3.86
C SER A 11 3.03 -2.55 4.85
N PRO A 12 2.30 -3.61 4.44
CA PRO A 12 1.57 -4.44 5.39
C PRO A 12 2.51 -5.22 6.32
N LEU A 13 3.71 -5.60 5.84
CA LEU A 13 4.72 -6.25 6.68
C LEU A 13 5.18 -5.30 7.79
N TYR A 14 5.56 -4.08 7.45
CA TYR A 14 6.00 -3.05 8.40
C TYR A 14 4.90 -2.76 9.44
N ILE A 15 3.65 -2.60 8.99
CA ILE A 15 2.49 -2.42 9.88
C ILE A 15 2.36 -3.61 10.83
N SER A 16 2.53 -4.83 10.35
CA SER A 16 2.41 -6.04 11.17
C SER A 16 3.53 -6.18 12.21
N GLU A 17 4.70 -5.63 11.94
CA GLU A 17 5.86 -5.63 12.85
C GLU A 17 5.75 -4.58 13.96
N LEU A 18 5.14 -3.42 13.66
CA LEU A 18 4.91 -2.38 14.66
C LEU A 18 3.63 -2.58 15.48
N ALA A 19 2.64 -3.24 14.91
CA ALA A 19 1.33 -3.38 15.52
C ALA A 19 1.36 -4.29 16.75
N VAL A 20 0.77 -3.81 17.85
CA VAL A 20 0.44 -4.67 18.99
C VAL A 20 -0.47 -5.80 18.52
N ALA A 21 -0.23 -7.04 19.00
CA ALA A 21 -0.91 -8.24 18.53
C ALA A 21 -2.45 -8.09 18.48
N GLN A 22 -3.03 -7.41 19.47
CA GLN A 22 -4.47 -7.16 19.58
C GLN A 22 -5.03 -6.31 18.42
N TYR A 23 -4.25 -5.37 17.88
CA TYR A 23 -4.70 -4.43 16.85
C TYR A 23 -4.14 -4.72 15.46
N ARG A 24 -3.26 -5.72 15.34
CA ARG A 24 -2.56 -6.06 14.09
C ARG A 24 -3.52 -6.27 12.92
N GLY A 25 -4.57 -7.06 13.11
CA GLY A 25 -5.56 -7.32 12.07
C GLY A 25 -6.27 -6.04 11.60
N ARG A 26 -6.67 -5.17 12.53
CA ARG A 26 -7.31 -3.89 12.20
C ARG A 26 -6.38 -2.97 11.41
N LEU A 27 -5.12 -2.86 11.82
CA LEU A 27 -4.15 -1.99 11.15
C LEU A 27 -3.80 -2.49 9.75
N VAL A 28 -3.68 -3.80 9.56
CA VAL A 28 -3.48 -4.39 8.22
C VAL A 28 -4.72 -4.18 7.34
N SER A 29 -5.94 -4.28 7.91
CA SER A 29 -7.17 -3.98 7.17
C SER A 29 -7.27 -2.50 6.76
N LEU A 30 -6.76 -1.57 7.58
CA LEU A 30 -6.68 -0.14 7.23
C LEU A 30 -5.77 0.11 6.03
N TYR A 31 -4.72 -0.68 5.84
CA TYR A 31 -3.90 -0.61 4.63
C TYR A 31 -4.74 -0.89 3.38
N GLN A 32 -5.58 -1.94 3.41
CA GLN A 32 -6.45 -2.26 2.27
C GLN A 32 -7.52 -1.17 2.05
N LEU A 33 -8.06 -0.61 3.13
CA LEU A 33 -8.98 0.53 3.05
C LEU A 33 -8.30 1.74 2.40
N ALA A 34 -7.06 2.05 2.79
CA ALA A 34 -6.30 3.16 2.21
C ALA A 34 -6.07 2.98 0.70
N VAL A 35 -5.79 1.75 0.25
CA VAL A 35 -5.68 1.43 -1.19
C VAL A 35 -7.01 1.73 -1.91
N THR A 36 -8.14 1.29 -1.36
CA THR A 36 -9.47 1.53 -1.95
C THR A 36 -9.80 3.02 -2.01
N VAL A 37 -9.54 3.76 -0.93
CA VAL A 37 -9.72 5.22 -0.88
C VAL A 37 -8.81 5.92 -1.88
N GLY A 38 -7.59 5.40 -2.08
CA GLY A 38 -6.66 5.90 -3.09
C GLY A 38 -7.22 5.77 -4.52
N PHE A 39 -7.81 4.62 -4.86
CA PHE A 39 -8.49 4.44 -6.15
C PHE A 39 -9.65 5.42 -6.33
N LEU A 40 -10.52 5.54 -5.32
CA LEU A 40 -11.63 6.50 -5.36
C LEU A 40 -11.12 7.93 -5.55
N GLY A 41 -10.08 8.33 -4.81
CA GLY A 41 -9.45 9.64 -4.95
C GLY A 41 -8.90 9.89 -6.35
N ALA A 42 -8.25 8.89 -6.95
CA ALA A 42 -7.73 8.97 -8.32
C ALA A 42 -8.86 9.17 -9.34
N TYR A 43 -9.95 8.41 -9.22
CA TYR A 43 -11.12 8.57 -10.10
C TYR A 43 -11.74 9.97 -9.97
N LEU A 44 -11.94 10.47 -8.76
CA LEU A 44 -12.50 11.81 -8.53
C LEU A 44 -11.61 12.91 -9.11
N VAL A 45 -10.30 12.82 -8.93
CA VAL A 45 -9.36 13.79 -9.50
C VAL A 45 -9.36 13.76 -11.02
N ASN A 46 -9.34 12.57 -11.61
CA ASN A 46 -9.38 12.40 -13.06
C ASN A 46 -10.69 12.93 -13.67
N TYR A 47 -11.82 12.66 -13.02
CA TYR A 47 -13.12 13.20 -13.40
C TYR A 47 -13.13 14.73 -13.38
N GLN A 48 -12.65 15.33 -12.29
CA GLN A 48 -12.60 16.78 -12.17
C GLN A 48 -11.69 17.43 -13.23
N LEU A 49 -10.54 16.83 -13.52
CA LEU A 49 -9.63 17.32 -14.55
C LEU A 49 -10.26 17.24 -15.95
N LEU A 50 -10.95 16.14 -16.25
CA LEU A 50 -11.64 15.99 -17.53
C LEU A 50 -12.77 17.00 -17.67
N ALA A 51 -13.65 17.10 -16.67
CA ALA A 51 -14.74 18.07 -16.64
C ALA A 51 -14.23 19.50 -16.77
N TRP A 52 -13.09 19.81 -16.16
CA TRP A 52 -12.45 21.12 -16.28
C TRP A 52 -11.93 21.38 -17.69
N ALA A 53 -11.30 20.40 -18.32
CA ALA A 53 -10.84 20.50 -19.70
C ALA A 53 -12.00 20.70 -20.70
N GLU A 54 -13.12 20.00 -20.48
CA GLU A 54 -14.32 20.09 -21.32
C GLU A 54 -15.08 21.42 -21.12
N SER A 55 -14.94 22.08 -19.98
CA SER A 55 -15.59 23.38 -19.71
C SER A 55 -15.10 24.53 -20.57
N GLY A 56 -14.07 24.33 -21.40
CA GLY A 56 -13.51 25.34 -22.28
C GLY A 56 -12.70 26.44 -21.55
N THR A 57 -12.40 26.23 -20.27
CA THR A 57 -11.59 27.17 -19.49
C THR A 57 -10.17 27.20 -20.03
N GLN A 58 -9.66 28.42 -20.33
CA GLN A 58 -8.27 28.58 -20.72
C GLN A 58 -7.44 29.14 -19.57
N LEU A 59 -6.29 28.53 -19.34
CA LEU A 59 -5.33 28.97 -18.34
C LEU A 59 -4.42 30.03 -18.93
N SER A 60 -4.08 31.05 -18.13
CA SER A 60 -3.23 32.18 -18.55
C SER A 60 -1.78 31.79 -18.88
N VAL A 61 -1.37 30.58 -18.49
CA VAL A 61 -0.01 30.06 -18.68
C VAL A 61 -0.04 28.96 -19.73
N ASP A 62 0.61 29.14 -20.84
CA ASP A 62 0.57 28.26 -22.01
C ASP A 62 0.94 26.80 -21.71
N TRP A 63 1.98 26.54 -20.91
CA TRP A 63 2.39 25.18 -20.59
C TRP A 63 1.39 24.46 -19.65
N LEU A 64 0.74 25.21 -18.73
CA LEU A 64 -0.33 24.67 -17.91
C LEU A 64 -1.58 24.38 -18.74
N ASN A 65 -1.94 25.28 -19.64
CA ASN A 65 -3.04 25.09 -20.56
C ASN A 65 -2.83 23.82 -21.43
N LYS A 66 -1.60 23.62 -21.91
CA LYS A 66 -1.25 22.43 -22.67
C LYS A 66 -1.42 21.15 -21.84
N ILE A 67 -0.95 21.13 -20.58
CA ILE A 67 -0.95 19.92 -19.71
C ILE A 67 -2.35 19.59 -19.18
N PHE A 68 -3.12 20.61 -18.76
CA PHE A 68 -4.39 20.37 -18.05
C PHE A 68 -5.63 20.48 -18.93
N ILE A 69 -5.53 21.13 -20.11
CA ILE A 69 -6.66 21.33 -21.00
C ILE A 69 -6.47 20.59 -22.32
N THR A 70 -5.37 20.84 -23.05
CA THR A 70 -5.17 20.25 -24.37
C THR A 70 -4.75 18.77 -24.31
N GLU A 71 -3.86 18.44 -23.40
CA GLU A 71 -3.34 17.06 -23.18
C GLU A 71 -3.67 16.60 -21.75
N VAL A 72 -4.95 16.60 -21.40
CA VAL A 72 -5.44 16.38 -20.02
C VAL A 72 -4.89 15.09 -19.38
N TRP A 73 -4.63 14.07 -20.19
CA TRP A 73 -4.01 12.81 -19.72
C TRP A 73 -2.65 13.03 -19.03
N ARG A 74 -1.90 14.06 -19.46
CA ARG A 74 -0.63 14.42 -18.78
C ARG A 74 -0.88 15.05 -17.41
N GLY A 75 -1.93 15.85 -17.30
CA GLY A 75 -2.38 16.40 -16.03
C GLY A 75 -2.81 15.30 -15.05
N MET A 76 -3.59 14.32 -15.54
CA MET A 76 -4.02 13.16 -14.74
C MET A 76 -2.84 12.37 -14.19
N LEU A 77 -1.86 12.01 -15.04
CA LEU A 77 -0.63 11.33 -14.61
C LEU A 77 0.23 12.21 -13.69
N GLY A 78 0.28 13.54 -13.97
CA GLY A 78 1.03 14.49 -13.15
C GLY A 78 0.49 14.63 -11.73
N MET A 79 -0.80 14.48 -11.53
CA MET A 79 -1.43 14.56 -10.20
C MET A 79 -1.02 13.43 -9.28
N GLU A 80 -0.60 12.28 -9.79
CA GLU A 80 -0.04 11.18 -8.98
C GLU A 80 1.25 11.59 -8.26
N THR A 81 1.94 12.61 -8.76
CA THR A 81 3.17 13.12 -8.15
C THR A 81 2.90 13.75 -6.78
N LEU A 82 1.74 14.33 -6.54
CA LEU A 82 1.39 14.97 -5.26
C LEU A 82 1.38 13.96 -4.09
N PRO A 83 0.59 12.87 -4.14
CA PRO A 83 0.63 11.87 -3.09
C PRO A 83 2.00 11.16 -3.01
N ALA A 84 2.71 10.99 -4.12
CA ALA A 84 4.04 10.40 -4.13
C ALA A 84 5.07 11.28 -3.38
N ILE A 85 5.06 12.59 -3.59
CA ILE A 85 5.91 13.55 -2.85
C ILE A 85 5.55 13.55 -1.37
N LEU A 86 4.26 13.58 -1.04
CA LEU A 86 3.79 13.52 0.34
C LEU A 86 4.27 12.25 1.03
N PHE A 87 4.12 11.10 0.39
CA PHE A 87 4.63 9.82 0.89
C PHE A 87 6.15 9.84 1.06
N PHE A 88 6.88 10.38 0.08
CA PHE A 88 8.34 10.51 0.13
C PHE A 88 8.79 11.34 1.34
N ILE A 89 8.09 12.44 1.65
CA ILE A 89 8.39 13.26 2.83
C ILE A 89 8.09 12.50 4.11
N ILE A 90 6.92 11.85 4.20
CA ILE A 90 6.47 11.13 5.40
C ILE A 90 7.42 9.98 5.75
N ILE A 91 7.99 9.28 4.76
CA ILE A 91 8.85 8.11 5.00
C ILE A 91 10.09 8.46 5.83
N PHE A 92 10.58 9.70 5.79
CA PHE A 92 11.72 10.14 6.61
C PHE A 92 11.37 10.28 8.10
N PHE A 93 10.10 10.38 8.45
CA PHE A 93 9.61 10.48 9.82
C PHE A 93 9.21 9.12 10.41
N ILE A 94 9.13 8.10 9.58
CA ILE A 94 8.76 6.76 10.02
C ILE A 94 9.94 6.11 10.74
N PRO A 95 9.76 5.56 11.97
CA PRO A 95 10.83 4.90 12.70
C PRO A 95 11.23 3.58 12.03
N GLU A 96 12.45 3.13 12.26
CA GLU A 96 12.92 1.82 11.80
C GLU A 96 12.14 0.69 12.49
N SER A 97 11.96 -0.44 11.80
CA SER A 97 11.30 -1.62 12.38
C SER A 97 12.06 -2.11 13.62
N PRO A 98 11.38 -2.35 14.77
CA PRO A 98 12.00 -2.93 15.96
C PRO A 98 12.66 -4.28 15.67
N ARG A 99 12.03 -5.13 14.87
CA ARG A 99 12.57 -6.44 14.48
C ARG A 99 13.89 -6.31 13.71
N TRP A 100 13.95 -5.38 12.76
CA TRP A 100 15.17 -5.10 12.01
C TRP A 100 16.29 -4.55 12.91
N LEU A 101 15.94 -3.67 13.86
CA LEU A 101 16.90 -3.13 14.82
C LEU A 101 17.51 -4.22 15.71
N ILE A 102 16.69 -5.19 16.13
CA ILE A 102 17.15 -6.33 16.93
C ILE A 102 18.14 -7.20 16.12
N VAL A 103 17.80 -7.51 14.87
CA VAL A 103 18.70 -8.26 13.97
C VAL A 103 20.04 -7.55 13.78
N ARG A 104 20.03 -6.22 13.76
CA ARG A 104 21.24 -5.37 13.62
C ARG A 104 21.98 -5.12 14.94
N GLY A 105 21.54 -5.71 16.07
CA GLY A 105 22.13 -5.51 17.39
C GLY A 105 21.89 -4.13 18.02
N LYS A 106 21.00 -3.32 17.45
CA LYS A 106 20.65 -1.97 17.96
C LYS A 106 19.50 -2.03 18.98
N GLU A 107 19.68 -2.82 20.02
CA GLU A 107 18.62 -3.16 21.00
C GLU A 107 18.06 -1.95 21.74
N LEU A 108 18.90 -0.98 22.15
CA LEU A 108 18.44 0.21 22.84
C LEU A 108 17.45 1.03 21.99
N LYS A 109 17.70 1.15 20.70
CA LYS A 109 16.74 1.82 19.79
C LYS A 109 15.46 1.03 19.63
N ALA A 110 15.55 -0.30 19.54
CA ALA A 110 14.39 -1.17 19.45
C ALA A 110 13.51 -1.05 20.71
N VAL A 111 14.10 -1.06 21.91
CA VAL A 111 13.38 -0.89 23.17
C VAL A 111 12.66 0.46 23.22
N ASN A 112 13.34 1.55 22.83
CA ASN A 112 12.73 2.89 22.83
C ASN A 112 11.51 3.00 21.91
N ILE A 113 11.54 2.31 20.76
CA ILE A 113 10.39 2.28 19.84
C ILE A 113 9.28 1.42 20.42
N LEU A 114 9.62 0.22 20.95
CA LEU A 114 8.65 -0.68 21.57
C LEU A 114 7.99 -0.03 22.81
N GLU A 115 8.75 0.71 23.62
CA GLU A 115 8.22 1.45 24.78
C GLU A 115 7.17 2.48 24.36
N LYS A 116 7.41 3.21 23.25
CA LYS A 116 6.41 4.15 22.70
C LYS A 116 5.15 3.45 22.20
N ILE A 117 5.27 2.22 21.67
CA ILE A 117 4.15 1.44 21.14
C ILE A 117 3.31 0.85 22.27
N TYR A 118 3.97 0.25 23.27
CA TYR A 118 3.31 -0.46 24.37
C TYR A 118 3.00 0.43 25.58
N ASN A 119 3.53 1.65 25.62
CA ASN A 119 3.48 2.56 26.79
C ASN A 119 3.97 1.90 28.11
N SER A 120 4.83 0.88 28.00
CA SER A 120 5.34 0.11 29.12
C SER A 120 6.72 -0.45 28.79
N ILE A 121 7.70 -0.09 29.62
CA ILE A 121 9.08 -0.60 29.48
C ILE A 121 9.17 -2.11 29.74
N THR A 122 8.31 -2.62 30.61
CA THR A 122 8.27 -4.03 30.97
C THR A 122 7.79 -4.87 29.78
N GLU A 123 6.71 -4.43 29.13
CA GLU A 123 6.17 -5.07 27.92
C GLU A 123 7.14 -4.96 26.75
N ALA A 124 7.77 -3.77 26.58
CA ALA A 124 8.79 -3.57 25.54
C ALA A 124 9.96 -4.54 25.66
N LYS A 125 10.47 -4.76 26.90
CA LYS A 125 11.53 -5.74 27.16
C LYS A 125 11.07 -7.19 26.97
N SER A 126 9.84 -7.51 27.35
CA SER A 126 9.25 -8.83 27.10
C SER A 126 9.20 -9.14 25.62
N GLN A 127 8.69 -8.20 24.81
CA GLN A 127 8.62 -8.31 23.34
C GLN A 127 10.00 -8.38 22.68
N LEU A 128 10.98 -7.62 23.20
CA LEU A 128 12.37 -7.73 22.76
C LEU A 128 12.90 -9.16 22.95
N ASN A 129 12.72 -9.72 24.16
CA ASN A 129 13.21 -11.06 24.48
C ASN A 129 12.50 -12.16 23.68
N GLU A 130 11.18 -12.03 23.49
CA GLU A 130 10.41 -12.93 22.65
C GLU A 130 10.91 -12.90 21.20
N THR A 131 11.08 -11.71 20.62
CA THR A 131 11.61 -11.55 19.27
C THR A 131 13.01 -12.13 19.14
N LYS A 132 13.88 -11.93 20.13
CA LYS A 132 15.22 -12.54 20.14
C LYS A 132 15.17 -14.05 20.19
N SER A 133 14.33 -14.64 21.02
CA SER A 133 14.19 -16.09 21.13
C SER A 133 13.73 -16.71 19.81
N VAL A 134 12.81 -16.08 19.12
CA VAL A 134 12.35 -16.49 17.78
C VAL A 134 13.50 -16.40 16.78
N LEU A 135 14.21 -15.28 16.73
CA LEU A 135 15.34 -15.06 15.81
C LEU A 135 16.49 -16.04 16.05
N THR A 136 16.74 -16.39 17.30
CA THR A 136 17.81 -17.38 17.67
C THR A 136 17.40 -18.81 17.31
N SER A 137 16.11 -19.12 17.35
CA SER A 137 15.57 -20.43 16.95
C SER A 137 15.41 -20.58 15.43
N GLU A 138 15.35 -19.48 14.69
CA GLU A 138 15.34 -19.45 13.22
C GLU A 138 16.74 -19.74 12.67
N THR A 139 17.23 -20.98 12.86
CA THR A 139 18.41 -21.47 12.13
C THR A 139 18.08 -21.59 10.66
N LYS A 140 18.76 -20.79 9.83
CA LYS A 140 18.77 -20.79 8.36
C LYS A 140 17.38 -21.02 7.73
N SER A 141 16.82 -19.96 7.19
CA SER A 141 15.65 -20.03 6.30
C SER A 141 15.98 -20.88 5.08
N GLU A 142 15.75 -22.17 5.19
CA GLU A 142 15.86 -23.09 4.05
C GLU A 142 14.51 -23.17 3.34
N TRP A 143 14.53 -23.01 2.03
CA TRP A 143 13.34 -23.22 1.19
C TRP A 143 12.69 -24.59 1.42
N SER A 144 13.49 -25.58 1.86
CA SER A 144 13.03 -26.91 2.26
C SER A 144 12.01 -26.87 3.41
N LEU A 145 12.02 -25.84 4.26
CA LEU A 145 11.04 -25.70 5.35
C LEU A 145 9.62 -25.51 4.84
N LEU A 146 9.43 -24.89 3.67
CA LEU A 146 8.12 -24.70 3.05
C LEU A 146 7.47 -26.02 2.65
N MET A 147 8.28 -27.05 2.41
CA MET A 147 7.82 -28.39 2.03
C MET A 147 7.50 -29.30 3.22
N LYS A 148 7.72 -28.83 4.47
CA LYS A 148 7.39 -29.63 5.66
C LYS A 148 5.87 -29.80 5.80
N PRO A 149 5.38 -30.99 6.26
CA PRO A 149 3.96 -31.30 6.31
C PRO A 149 3.09 -30.31 7.08
N GLY A 150 3.63 -29.62 8.09
CA GLY A 150 2.91 -28.62 8.88
C GLY A 150 2.79 -27.24 8.21
N ILE A 151 3.71 -26.89 7.29
CA ILE A 151 3.80 -25.58 6.64
C ILE A 151 3.24 -25.63 5.22
N PHE A 152 3.37 -26.78 4.56
CA PHE A 152 2.98 -26.97 3.16
C PHE A 152 1.48 -26.69 2.90
N LYS A 153 0.58 -27.15 3.77
CA LYS A 153 -0.86 -26.92 3.62
C LYS A 153 -1.23 -25.44 3.66
N PRO A 154 -0.82 -24.62 4.65
CA PRO A 154 -1.03 -23.18 4.64
C PRO A 154 -0.45 -22.48 3.39
N VAL A 155 0.71 -22.91 2.91
CA VAL A 155 1.33 -22.35 1.69
C VAL A 155 0.45 -22.62 0.48
N ILE A 156 -0.03 -23.86 0.26
CA ILE A 156 -0.94 -24.16 -0.85
C ILE A 156 -2.22 -23.36 -0.76
N ILE A 157 -2.83 -23.27 0.43
CA ILE A 157 -4.04 -22.48 0.63
C ILE A 157 -3.80 -21.01 0.26
N GLY A 158 -2.69 -20.42 0.71
CA GLY A 158 -2.31 -19.06 0.37
C GLY A 158 -2.11 -18.85 -1.14
N VAL A 159 -1.43 -19.77 -1.81
CA VAL A 159 -1.25 -19.73 -3.28
C VAL A 159 -2.59 -19.85 -4.00
N CYS A 160 -3.45 -20.78 -3.59
CA CYS A 160 -4.78 -20.93 -4.19
C CYS A 160 -5.63 -19.67 -4.03
N ILE A 161 -5.64 -19.06 -2.83
CA ILE A 161 -6.36 -17.81 -2.59
C ILE A 161 -5.81 -16.68 -3.47
N ALA A 162 -4.48 -16.57 -3.59
CA ALA A 162 -3.85 -15.55 -4.44
C ALA A 162 -4.23 -15.72 -5.92
N ILE A 163 -4.19 -16.97 -6.42
CA ILE A 163 -4.58 -17.29 -7.80
C ILE A 163 -6.06 -16.97 -8.02
N LEU A 164 -6.95 -17.45 -7.15
CA LEU A 164 -8.39 -17.19 -7.26
C LEU A 164 -8.70 -15.69 -7.18
N GLY A 165 -8.02 -14.95 -6.31
CA GLY A 165 -8.15 -13.49 -6.22
C GLY A 165 -7.82 -12.77 -7.52
N GLN A 166 -6.82 -13.24 -8.28
CA GLN A 166 -6.49 -12.68 -9.60
C GLN A 166 -7.56 -13.05 -10.65
N PHE A 167 -8.10 -14.27 -10.60
CA PHE A 167 -9.16 -14.71 -11.52
C PHE A 167 -10.51 -14.03 -11.29
N MET A 168 -10.74 -13.40 -10.14
CA MET A 168 -11.94 -12.57 -9.91
C MET A 168 -12.06 -11.38 -10.86
N GLY A 169 -10.99 -11.01 -11.56
CA GLY A 169 -11.01 -9.95 -12.56
C GLY A 169 -11.14 -8.54 -11.99
N VAL A 170 -10.90 -8.32 -10.69
CA VAL A 170 -10.96 -6.99 -10.06
C VAL A 170 -10.11 -5.97 -10.80
N ASN A 171 -8.89 -6.35 -11.21
CA ASN A 171 -8.03 -5.48 -11.99
C ASN A 171 -8.62 -5.13 -13.37
N ALA A 172 -9.30 -6.07 -14.02
CA ALA A 172 -9.98 -5.79 -15.28
C ALA A 172 -11.10 -4.76 -15.10
N VAL A 173 -11.91 -4.88 -14.06
CA VAL A 173 -12.96 -3.90 -13.75
C VAL A 173 -12.36 -2.54 -13.42
N LEU A 174 -11.29 -2.49 -12.64
CA LEU A 174 -10.62 -1.23 -12.28
C LEU A 174 -9.99 -0.52 -13.48
N TYR A 175 -9.35 -1.26 -14.39
CA TYR A 175 -8.69 -0.65 -15.56
C TYR A 175 -9.64 -0.35 -16.72
N TYR A 176 -10.66 -1.18 -16.93
CA TYR A 176 -11.59 -1.04 -18.04
C TYR A 176 -12.97 -0.50 -17.61
N GLY A 177 -13.11 -0.10 -16.35
CA GLY A 177 -14.35 0.45 -15.81
C GLY A 177 -14.96 1.54 -16.70
N PRO A 178 -14.22 2.61 -17.04
CA PRO A 178 -14.73 3.67 -17.93
C PRO A 178 -15.24 3.12 -19.27
N SER A 179 -14.47 2.25 -19.92
CA SER A 179 -14.88 1.66 -21.20
C SER A 179 -16.10 0.75 -21.09
N ILE A 180 -16.25 0.06 -19.97
CA ILE A 180 -17.44 -0.76 -19.68
C ILE A 180 -18.69 0.12 -19.57
N PHE A 181 -18.57 1.24 -18.84
CA PHE A 181 -19.68 2.18 -18.67
C PHE A 181 -20.03 2.95 -19.95
N GLU A 182 -19.03 3.34 -20.73
CA GLU A 182 -19.25 3.92 -22.07
C GLU A 182 -20.03 2.97 -22.99
N ASN A 183 -19.65 1.70 -23.03
CA ASN A 183 -20.35 0.67 -23.80
C ASN A 183 -21.77 0.39 -23.27
N ALA A 184 -22.02 0.68 -21.99
CA ALA A 184 -23.34 0.60 -21.39
C ALA A 184 -24.22 1.84 -21.66
N GLY A 185 -23.71 2.84 -22.39
CA GLY A 185 -24.44 4.05 -22.80
C GLY A 185 -24.21 5.27 -21.93
N LEU A 186 -23.29 5.19 -20.96
CA LEU A 186 -22.86 6.34 -20.17
C LEU A 186 -21.70 7.03 -20.92
N SER A 187 -21.96 8.20 -21.49
CA SER A 187 -20.97 8.93 -22.31
C SER A 187 -20.34 10.10 -21.55
N GLY A 188 -19.11 10.43 -21.90
CA GLY A 188 -18.40 11.59 -21.38
C GLY A 188 -17.79 11.38 -20.00
N GLY A 189 -17.63 12.47 -19.24
CA GLY A 189 -17.05 12.46 -17.89
C GLY A 189 -17.78 11.57 -16.89
N ASP A 190 -19.06 11.29 -17.12
CA ASP A 190 -19.88 10.42 -16.27
C ASP A 190 -19.32 8.98 -16.20
N SER A 191 -18.73 8.47 -17.27
CA SER A 191 -18.12 7.12 -17.31
C SER A 191 -16.93 6.96 -16.36
N LEU A 192 -16.31 8.07 -15.92
CA LEU A 192 -15.22 8.06 -14.93
C LEU A 192 -15.73 8.12 -13.49
N PHE A 193 -16.99 8.54 -13.29
CA PHE A 193 -17.56 8.72 -11.97
C PHE A 193 -18.27 7.46 -11.45
N TYR A 194 -18.84 6.66 -12.33
CA TYR A 194 -19.52 5.39 -12.01
C TYR A 194 -18.55 4.21 -12.06
#